data_8d86a35a3a8c4d67c8f2c0725584c706
#
_entry.id   8d86a35a3a8c4d67c8f2c0725584c706
#
_cell.length_a   1.000
_cell.length_b   1.000
_cell.length_c   1.000
_cell.angle_alpha   90.00
_cell.angle_beta   90.00
_cell.angle_gamma   90.00
#
_symmetry.space_group_name_H-M   'P 1'
#
loop_
_entity.id
_entity.type
_entity.pdbx_description
1 polymer ?
#
loop_
_entity_poly.entity_id
_entity_poly.type
_entity_poly.pdbx_seq_one_letter_code
_entity_poly.pdbx_strand_id
1 'polypeptide(L)'
;MTKKVLILSSSPRRGGNSDTLCNEFMRGAIESGNEAEKVFLRDKTIHYCTGCSTCSLHGKPCPQKDDAAEIIEKMVAADVIVMATPVYFYTMSAQMKTLIDRCCGLYTEMKNKEFYFIVTAAEDDRKLMERTVDTFQGFLDCLESPTIKGVVYGTCLLYTSPSPRDSTSSR
;
A
#
# COMPACT_ATOMS: atom_id res chain seq x y z
N MET A 1 4.99 -22.61 -8.75
CA MET A 1 5.74 -21.49 -9.39
C MET A 1 6.00 -20.44 -8.34
N THR A 2 7.20 -19.93 -8.25
CA THR A 2 7.58 -18.81 -7.36
C THR A 2 6.88 -17.54 -7.84
N LYS A 3 6.19 -16.82 -6.94
CA LYS A 3 5.54 -15.55 -7.25
C LYS A 3 6.40 -14.37 -6.78
N LYS A 4 6.28 -13.26 -7.48
CA LYS A 4 6.84 -11.96 -7.07
C LYS A 4 5.81 -11.22 -6.24
N VAL A 5 6.14 -10.98 -4.99
CA VAL A 5 5.27 -10.31 -3.99
C VAL A 5 5.81 -8.91 -3.71
N LEU A 6 5.05 -7.89 -4.06
CA LEU A 6 5.37 -6.51 -3.73
C LEU A 6 4.52 -6.04 -2.55
N ILE A 7 5.16 -5.56 -1.49
CA ILE A 7 4.50 -5.06 -0.30
C ILE A 7 4.69 -3.54 -0.21
N LEU A 8 3.59 -2.80 -0.29
CA LEU A 8 3.56 -1.34 -0.21
C LEU A 8 3.13 -0.91 1.20
N SER A 9 4.06 -0.44 2.01
CA SER A 9 3.77 0.05 3.37
C SER A 9 3.63 1.57 3.35
N SER A 10 2.43 2.08 3.62
CA SER A 10 2.15 3.52 3.63
C SER A 10 2.06 4.14 5.02
N SER A 11 2.46 3.41 6.05
CA SER A 11 2.55 3.96 7.41
C SER A 11 3.58 5.09 7.48
N PRO A 12 3.29 6.21 8.14
CA PRO A 12 4.29 7.25 8.39
C PRO A 12 5.28 6.85 9.50
N ARG A 13 5.04 5.74 10.22
CA ARG A 13 5.87 5.28 11.35
C ARG A 13 6.59 3.98 11.01
N ARG A 14 7.94 3.98 11.10
CA ARG A 14 8.73 2.75 11.08
C ARG A 14 8.46 1.94 12.34
N GLY A 15 8.39 0.62 12.21
CA GLY A 15 8.07 -0.28 13.32
C GLY A 15 6.67 -0.08 13.91
N GLY A 16 5.82 0.73 13.26
CA GLY A 16 4.41 0.83 13.62
C GLY A 16 3.63 -0.42 13.20
N ASN A 17 2.38 -0.52 13.61
CA ASN A 17 1.55 -1.72 13.43
C ASN A 17 1.45 -2.18 11.98
N SER A 18 1.17 -1.27 11.03
CA SER A 18 1.12 -1.64 9.61
C SER A 18 2.47 -2.15 9.10
N ASP A 19 3.59 -1.52 9.53
CA ASP A 19 4.93 -1.92 9.11
C ASP A 19 5.33 -3.28 9.69
N THR A 20 4.96 -3.55 10.95
CA THR A 20 5.17 -4.85 11.59
C THR A 20 4.40 -5.96 10.86
N LEU A 21 3.12 -5.73 10.55
CA LEU A 21 2.31 -6.70 9.80
C LEU A 21 2.85 -6.92 8.38
N CYS A 22 3.39 -5.88 7.72
CA CYS A 22 4.07 -6.03 6.44
C CYS A 22 5.32 -6.92 6.54
N ASN A 23 6.10 -6.80 7.63
CA ASN A 23 7.27 -7.65 7.86
C ASN A 23 6.88 -9.11 8.06
N GLU A 24 5.81 -9.37 8.83
CA GLU A 24 5.29 -10.72 9.03
C GLU A 24 4.74 -11.31 7.73
N PHE A 25 4.03 -10.52 6.93
CA PHE A 25 3.57 -10.95 5.61
C PHE A 25 4.75 -11.30 4.70
N MET A 26 5.78 -10.45 4.66
CA MET A 26 7.00 -10.68 3.87
C MET A 26 7.69 -11.97 4.30
N ARG A 27 7.82 -12.20 5.62
CA ARG A 27 8.41 -13.43 6.16
C ARG A 27 7.63 -14.66 5.68
N GLY A 28 6.31 -14.66 5.85
CA GLY A 28 5.46 -15.78 5.41
C GLY A 28 5.52 -16.03 3.90
N ALA A 29 5.61 -14.97 3.08
CA ALA A 29 5.76 -15.09 1.63
C ALA A 29 7.09 -15.78 1.26
N ILE A 30 8.19 -15.40 1.90
CA ILE A 30 9.52 -15.99 1.70
C ILE A 30 9.55 -17.45 2.18
N GLU A 31 9.02 -17.74 3.38
CA GLU A 31 8.92 -19.09 3.93
C GLU A 31 8.10 -20.03 3.02
N SER A 32 7.13 -19.46 2.28
CA SER A 32 6.33 -20.17 1.28
C SER A 32 7.01 -20.30 -0.09
N GLY A 33 8.28 -19.92 -0.22
CA GLY A 33 9.07 -20.08 -1.45
C GLY A 33 8.84 -18.99 -2.49
N ASN A 34 8.31 -17.82 -2.11
CA ASN A 34 8.11 -16.69 -3.01
C ASN A 34 9.22 -15.65 -2.87
N GLU A 35 9.41 -14.83 -3.91
CA GLU A 35 10.23 -13.63 -3.86
C GLU A 35 9.40 -12.48 -3.29
N ALA A 36 9.89 -11.78 -2.25
CA ALA A 36 9.15 -10.69 -1.65
C ALA A 36 10.02 -9.44 -1.48
N GLU A 37 9.50 -8.30 -1.89
CA GLU A 37 10.09 -6.98 -1.71
C GLU A 37 9.10 -6.07 -0.96
N LYS A 38 9.62 -5.30 0.01
CA LYS A 38 8.83 -4.27 0.70
C LYS A 38 9.33 -2.89 0.33
N VAL A 39 8.42 -2.04 -0.13
CA VAL A 39 8.63 -0.61 -0.35
C VAL A 39 7.94 0.16 0.77
N PHE A 40 8.71 0.94 1.50
CA PHE A 40 8.21 1.82 2.56
C PHE A 40 7.99 3.21 1.99
N LEU A 41 6.73 3.58 1.70
CA LEU A 41 6.39 4.79 0.95
C LEU A 41 6.81 6.09 1.64
N ARG A 42 6.97 6.06 2.97
CA ARG A 42 7.50 7.19 3.73
C ARG A 42 8.90 7.62 3.27
N ASP A 43 9.72 6.67 2.82
CA ASP A 43 11.11 6.92 2.42
C ASP A 43 11.24 7.32 0.95
N LYS A 44 10.11 7.44 0.28
CA LYS A 44 10.01 7.74 -1.14
C LYS A 44 9.48 9.14 -1.36
N THR A 45 10.01 9.80 -2.36
CA THR A 45 9.49 11.09 -2.83
C THR A 45 8.47 10.82 -3.92
N ILE A 46 7.19 11.01 -3.60
CA ILE A 46 6.08 10.83 -4.54
C ILE A 46 5.23 12.09 -4.51
N HIS A 47 5.26 12.87 -5.58
CA HIS A 47 4.40 14.03 -5.73
C HIS A 47 2.99 13.61 -6.15
N TYR A 48 1.98 14.36 -5.71
CA TYR A 48 0.60 14.10 -6.12
C TYR A 48 0.41 14.28 -7.63
N CYS A 49 -0.58 13.60 -8.20
CA CYS A 49 -0.92 13.75 -9.62
C CYS A 49 -1.44 15.17 -9.89
N THR A 50 -0.88 15.83 -10.89
CA THR A 50 -1.30 17.20 -11.28
C THR A 50 -2.42 17.22 -12.32
N GLY A 51 -2.91 16.04 -12.75
CA GLY A 51 -3.98 15.96 -13.74
C GLY A 51 -3.61 16.46 -15.14
N CYS A 52 -2.30 16.52 -15.46
CA CYS A 52 -1.81 17.05 -16.74
C CYS A 52 -2.16 16.19 -17.96
N SER A 53 -2.72 15.00 -17.76
CA SER A 53 -3.18 14.03 -18.77
C SER A 53 -2.11 13.54 -19.75
N THR A 54 -0.84 13.83 -19.53
CA THR A 54 0.26 13.43 -20.43
C THR A 54 0.33 11.91 -20.59
N CYS A 55 0.14 11.17 -19.51
CA CYS A 55 0.18 9.70 -19.54
C CYS A 55 -1.14 9.10 -20.07
N SER A 56 -2.31 9.62 -19.68
CA SER A 56 -3.60 9.04 -20.03
C SER A 56 -4.05 9.35 -21.46
N LEU A 57 -3.82 10.59 -21.94
CA LEU A 57 -4.26 11.00 -23.28
C LEU A 57 -3.19 10.84 -24.35
N HIS A 58 -1.92 10.96 -24.00
CA HIS A 58 -0.85 10.95 -24.98
C HIS A 58 0.03 9.68 -24.90
N GLY A 59 -0.25 8.77 -23.97
CA GLY A 59 0.53 7.53 -23.79
C GLY A 59 2.03 7.77 -23.50
N LYS A 60 2.37 8.94 -22.97
CA LYS A 60 3.76 9.31 -22.63
C LYS A 60 4.05 9.03 -21.15
N PRO A 61 5.31 8.77 -20.79
CA PRO A 61 5.69 8.67 -19.39
C PRO A 61 5.28 9.92 -18.60
N CYS A 62 5.02 9.75 -17.31
CA CYS A 62 4.73 10.87 -16.43
C CYS A 62 5.88 11.89 -16.44
N PRO A 63 5.62 13.20 -16.61
CA PRO A 63 6.67 14.22 -16.64
C PRO A 63 7.31 14.47 -15.27
N GLN A 64 6.65 14.05 -14.18
CA GLN A 64 7.20 14.23 -12.84
C GLN A 64 8.36 13.24 -12.61
N LYS A 65 9.50 13.77 -12.14
CA LYS A 65 10.72 13.01 -11.87
C LYS A 65 10.81 12.72 -10.38
N ASP A 66 10.23 11.61 -9.97
CA ASP A 66 10.19 11.14 -8.57
C ASP A 66 10.15 9.61 -8.52
N ASP A 67 10.06 9.04 -7.31
CA ASP A 67 10.10 7.58 -7.10
C ASP A 67 8.83 6.84 -7.59
N ALA A 68 7.78 7.55 -7.99
CA ALA A 68 6.52 6.91 -8.38
C ALA A 68 6.68 5.98 -9.59
N ALA A 69 7.48 6.38 -10.58
CA ALA A 69 7.67 5.59 -11.81
C ALA A 69 8.24 4.20 -11.48
N GLU A 70 9.34 4.13 -10.71
CA GLU A 70 9.96 2.87 -10.30
C GLU A 70 8.99 1.97 -9.53
N ILE A 71 8.22 2.56 -8.59
CA ILE A 71 7.29 1.77 -7.77
C ILE A 71 6.14 1.21 -8.63
N ILE A 72 5.62 2.00 -9.57
CA ILE A 72 4.53 1.56 -10.44
C ILE A 72 5.02 0.46 -11.40
N GLU A 73 6.25 0.55 -11.93
CA GLU A 73 6.86 -0.53 -12.70
C GLU A 73 6.99 -1.82 -11.90
N LYS A 74 7.36 -1.74 -10.60
CA LYS A 74 7.35 -2.89 -9.69
C LYS A 74 5.93 -3.44 -9.48
N MET A 75 4.90 -2.59 -9.39
CA MET A 75 3.51 -3.03 -9.30
C MET A 75 3.08 -3.78 -10.57
N VAL A 76 3.48 -3.32 -11.75
CA VAL A 76 3.22 -4.01 -13.02
C VAL A 76 3.94 -5.36 -13.07
N ALA A 77 5.17 -5.46 -12.58
CA ALA A 77 5.99 -6.66 -12.61
C ALA A 77 5.61 -7.71 -11.54
N ALA A 78 4.92 -7.32 -10.47
CA ALA A 78 4.54 -8.21 -9.39
C ALA A 78 3.36 -9.12 -9.77
N ASP A 79 3.32 -10.33 -9.23
CA ASP A 79 2.17 -11.25 -9.32
C ASP A 79 1.17 -10.95 -8.18
N VAL A 80 1.71 -10.59 -7.02
CA VAL A 80 0.96 -10.31 -5.79
C VAL A 80 1.32 -8.91 -5.30
N ILE A 81 0.31 -8.10 -5.01
CA ILE A 81 0.47 -6.75 -4.47
C ILE A 81 -0.20 -6.68 -3.09
N VAL A 82 0.58 -6.34 -2.08
CA VAL A 82 0.09 -6.11 -0.72
C VAL A 82 0.05 -4.62 -0.46
N MET A 83 -1.13 -4.07 -0.19
CA MET A 83 -1.32 -2.65 0.08
C MET A 83 -1.64 -2.47 1.57
N ALA A 84 -0.69 -1.89 2.31
CA ALA A 84 -0.80 -1.71 3.75
C ALA A 84 -0.95 -0.24 4.13
N THR A 85 -1.98 0.07 4.92
CA THR A 85 -2.28 1.45 5.33
C THR A 85 -2.78 1.52 6.77
N PRO A 86 -2.39 2.56 7.54
CA PRO A 86 -3.18 2.97 8.68
C PRO A 86 -4.49 3.63 8.21
N VAL A 87 -5.53 3.51 9.02
CA VAL A 87 -6.81 4.20 8.78
C VAL A 87 -6.70 5.63 9.31
N TYR A 88 -6.93 6.59 8.41
CA TYR A 88 -7.06 8.00 8.75
C TYR A 88 -8.39 8.52 8.21
N PHE A 89 -9.27 8.98 9.11
CA PHE A 89 -10.61 9.43 8.75
C PHE A 89 -11.38 8.41 7.88
N TYR A 90 -11.34 7.13 8.30
CA TYR A 90 -12.01 6.00 7.64
C TYR A 90 -11.55 5.72 6.21
N THR A 91 -10.35 6.15 5.83
CA THR A 91 -9.77 5.88 4.52
C THR A 91 -8.27 5.57 4.61
N MET A 92 -7.66 5.24 3.48
CA MET A 92 -6.22 5.02 3.38
C MET A 92 -5.42 6.29 3.65
N SER A 93 -4.17 6.16 4.02
CA SER A 93 -3.25 7.29 4.17
C SER A 93 -3.02 8.04 2.86
N ALA A 94 -2.73 9.33 2.95
CA ALA A 94 -2.43 10.17 1.78
C ALA A 94 -1.30 9.62 0.91
N GLN A 95 -0.26 9.02 1.52
CA GLN A 95 0.86 8.40 0.80
C GLN A 95 0.40 7.29 -0.14
N MET A 96 -0.52 6.42 0.33
CA MET A 96 -1.08 5.35 -0.49
C MET A 96 -1.93 5.92 -1.62
N LYS A 97 -2.82 6.87 -1.30
CA LYS A 97 -3.70 7.50 -2.31
C LYS A 97 -2.89 8.24 -3.37
N THR A 98 -1.83 8.94 -2.96
CA THR A 98 -0.93 9.63 -3.89
C THR A 98 -0.30 8.64 -4.88
N LEU A 99 0.17 7.48 -4.42
CA LEU A 99 0.72 6.45 -5.32
C LEU A 99 -0.35 5.91 -6.28
N ILE A 100 -1.55 5.60 -5.78
CA ILE A 100 -2.67 5.13 -6.61
C ILE A 100 -3.00 6.14 -7.72
N ASP A 101 -3.09 7.43 -7.41
CA ASP A 101 -3.38 8.48 -8.39
C ASP A 101 -2.29 8.58 -9.48
N ARG A 102 -1.07 8.19 -9.16
CA ARG A 102 0.05 8.19 -10.10
C ARG A 102 0.07 6.94 -10.99
N CYS A 103 -0.73 5.90 -10.69
CA CYS A 103 -0.84 4.70 -11.54
C CYS A 103 -1.53 4.97 -12.89
N CYS A 104 -2.12 6.14 -13.10
CA CYS A 104 -2.93 6.49 -14.27
C CYS A 104 -2.29 6.14 -15.64
N GLY A 105 -0.97 6.15 -15.73
CA GLY A 105 -0.27 5.83 -16.98
C GLY A 105 -0.07 4.34 -17.27
N LEU A 106 -0.13 3.49 -16.26
CA LEU A 106 0.22 2.06 -16.38
C LEU A 106 -0.79 1.12 -15.70
N TYR A 107 -1.93 1.64 -15.19
CA TYR A 107 -2.89 0.77 -14.50
C TYR A 107 -3.46 -0.33 -15.41
N THR A 108 -3.57 -0.07 -16.70
CA THR A 108 -4.04 -1.07 -17.70
C THR A 108 -3.07 -2.22 -17.91
N GLU A 109 -1.81 -2.06 -17.49
CA GLU A 109 -0.78 -3.12 -17.52
C GLU A 109 -0.84 -4.02 -16.28
N MET A 110 -1.57 -3.61 -15.23
CA MET A 110 -1.72 -4.37 -13.98
C MET A 110 -2.83 -5.42 -14.10
N LYS A 111 -2.63 -6.43 -14.98
CA LYS A 111 -3.63 -7.47 -15.27
C LYS A 111 -3.41 -8.71 -14.42
N ASN A 112 -4.53 -9.39 -14.07
CA ASN A 112 -4.53 -10.70 -13.38
C ASN A 112 -3.71 -10.71 -12.08
N LYS A 113 -3.71 -9.59 -11.33
CA LYS A 113 -2.95 -9.45 -10.08
C LYS A 113 -3.74 -10.00 -8.89
N GLU A 114 -3.02 -10.60 -7.95
CA GLU A 114 -3.57 -10.96 -6.65
C GLU A 114 -3.29 -9.84 -5.65
N PHE A 115 -4.31 -9.45 -4.90
CA PHE A 115 -4.20 -8.38 -3.91
C PHE A 115 -4.44 -8.88 -2.50
N TYR A 116 -3.66 -8.35 -1.56
CA TYR A 116 -3.92 -8.42 -0.13
C TYR A 116 -3.94 -7.01 0.44
N PHE A 117 -4.80 -6.80 1.43
CA PHE A 117 -4.84 -5.52 2.15
C PHE A 117 -4.47 -5.73 3.61
N ILE A 118 -3.69 -4.81 4.16
CA ILE A 118 -3.38 -4.73 5.59
C ILE A 118 -3.88 -3.37 6.06
N VAL A 119 -4.91 -3.37 6.88
CA VAL A 119 -5.58 -2.16 7.37
C VAL A 119 -5.45 -2.10 8.87
N THR A 120 -4.87 -1.03 9.41
CA THR A 120 -4.64 -0.89 10.85
C THR A 120 -5.32 0.36 11.40
N ALA A 121 -6.04 0.21 12.52
CA ALA A 121 -6.76 1.29 13.17
C ALA A 121 -6.62 1.24 14.69
N ALA A 122 -6.91 2.36 15.33
CA ALA A 122 -7.05 2.44 16.78
C ALA A 122 -8.39 1.83 17.27
N GLU A 123 -9.39 1.87 16.40
CA GLU A 123 -10.72 1.33 16.64
C GLU A 123 -10.69 -0.19 16.75
N ASP A 124 -11.62 -0.75 17.51
CA ASP A 124 -11.85 -2.19 17.66
C ASP A 124 -12.96 -2.72 16.73
N ASP A 125 -13.79 -1.84 16.19
CA ASP A 125 -14.84 -2.20 15.25
C ASP A 125 -14.31 -2.34 13.82
N ARG A 126 -14.21 -3.58 13.36
CA ARG A 126 -13.82 -3.92 12.00
C ARG A 126 -14.69 -3.23 10.94
N LYS A 127 -15.98 -3.04 11.19
CA LYS A 127 -16.90 -2.42 10.23
C LYS A 127 -16.49 -0.99 9.88
N LEU A 128 -15.86 -0.27 10.81
CA LEU A 128 -15.37 1.08 10.55
C LEU A 128 -14.19 1.09 9.57
N MET A 129 -13.46 -0.02 9.49
CA MET A 129 -12.33 -0.16 8.56
C MET A 129 -12.74 -0.65 7.17
N GLU A 130 -13.95 -1.20 7.01
CA GLU A 130 -14.46 -1.66 5.72
C GLU A 130 -14.51 -0.52 4.69
N ARG A 131 -14.80 0.70 5.11
CA ARG A 131 -14.73 1.90 4.24
C ARG A 131 -13.33 2.10 3.65
N THR A 132 -12.27 1.79 4.39
CA THR A 132 -10.92 1.86 3.87
C THR A 132 -10.67 0.77 2.82
N VAL A 133 -11.21 -0.43 3.04
CA VAL A 133 -11.16 -1.53 2.06
C VAL A 133 -11.92 -1.15 0.78
N ASP A 134 -13.10 -0.52 0.91
CA ASP A 134 -13.87 -0.04 -0.24
C ASP A 134 -13.10 0.99 -1.09
N THR A 135 -12.26 1.82 -0.46
CA THR A 135 -11.41 2.75 -1.23
C THR A 135 -10.34 2.03 -2.06
N PHE A 136 -9.83 0.89 -1.59
CA PHE A 136 -8.97 0.01 -2.40
C PHE A 136 -9.76 -0.67 -3.51
N GLN A 137 -10.98 -1.13 -3.21
CA GLN A 137 -11.84 -1.75 -4.21
C GLN A 137 -12.06 -0.81 -5.40
N GLY A 138 -12.29 0.49 -5.18
CA GLY A 138 -12.43 1.47 -6.25
C GLY A 138 -11.19 1.57 -7.17
N PHE A 139 -9.98 1.32 -6.66
CA PHE A 139 -8.80 1.20 -7.51
C PHE A 139 -8.82 -0.12 -8.31
N LEU A 140 -9.14 -1.22 -7.66
CA LEU A 140 -9.18 -2.54 -8.31
C LEU A 140 -10.24 -2.61 -9.41
N ASP A 141 -11.37 -1.94 -9.25
CA ASP A 141 -12.45 -1.89 -10.27
C ASP A 141 -11.99 -1.28 -11.61
N CYS A 142 -10.86 -0.54 -11.59
CA CYS A 142 -10.23 -0.01 -12.79
C CYS A 142 -9.25 -0.99 -13.46
N LEU A 143 -8.92 -2.12 -12.81
CA LEU A 143 -7.92 -3.07 -13.29
C LEU A 143 -8.57 -4.23 -14.05
N GLU A 144 -7.78 -4.93 -14.87
CA GLU A 144 -8.24 -6.12 -15.59
C GLU A 144 -8.04 -7.37 -14.72
N SER A 145 -9.15 -8.01 -14.33
CA SER A 145 -9.17 -9.28 -13.58
C SER A 145 -8.35 -9.30 -12.29
N PRO A 146 -8.47 -8.30 -11.39
CA PRO A 146 -7.83 -8.34 -10.10
C PRO A 146 -8.53 -9.35 -9.19
N THR A 147 -7.79 -9.96 -8.27
CA THR A 147 -8.37 -10.88 -7.29
C THR A 147 -7.94 -10.50 -5.87
N ILE A 148 -8.89 -10.20 -4.99
CA ILE A 148 -8.60 -10.01 -3.58
C ILE A 148 -8.46 -11.38 -2.92
N LYS A 149 -7.30 -11.69 -2.36
CA LYS A 149 -6.97 -12.95 -1.68
C LYS A 149 -7.17 -12.88 -0.17
N GLY A 150 -7.11 -11.70 0.40
CA GLY A 150 -7.36 -11.54 1.83
C GLY A 150 -7.21 -10.12 2.32
N VAL A 151 -7.79 -9.87 3.49
CA VAL A 151 -7.66 -8.61 4.21
C VAL A 151 -7.27 -8.91 5.66
N VAL A 152 -6.20 -8.29 6.12
CA VAL A 152 -5.74 -8.33 7.50
C VAL A 152 -6.19 -7.04 8.19
N TYR A 153 -6.98 -7.17 9.25
CA TYR A 153 -7.42 -6.06 10.07
C TYR A 153 -6.64 -6.05 11.38
N GLY A 154 -5.83 -5.02 11.58
CA GLY A 154 -5.17 -4.75 12.85
C GLY A 154 -5.99 -3.73 13.65
N THR A 155 -6.67 -4.19 14.68
CA THR A 155 -7.56 -3.39 15.54
C THR A 155 -6.94 -3.15 16.91
N CYS A 156 -7.46 -2.21 17.69
CA CYS A 156 -7.07 -1.92 19.09
C CYS A 156 -5.58 -1.64 19.29
N LEU A 157 -4.92 -1.00 18.33
CA LEU A 157 -3.46 -0.91 18.31
C LEU A 157 -2.89 0.35 19.01
N LEU A 158 -3.72 1.16 19.69
CA LEU A 158 -3.25 2.35 20.43
C LEU A 158 -2.30 2.00 21.59
N TYR A 159 -2.48 0.83 22.20
CA TYR A 159 -1.76 0.43 23.41
C TYR A 159 -0.58 -0.52 23.16
N THR A 160 -0.37 -0.98 21.94
CA THR A 160 0.63 -2.02 21.60
C THR A 160 1.88 -1.49 20.92
N SER A 161 1.87 -0.24 20.45
CA SER A 161 3.05 0.40 19.85
C SER A 161 3.63 1.43 20.80
N PRO A 162 4.93 1.37 21.16
CA PRO A 162 5.57 2.45 21.86
C PRO A 162 5.44 3.75 21.05
N SER A 163 4.80 4.74 21.63
CA SER A 163 4.71 6.08 21.05
C SER A 163 6.09 6.75 21.14
N PRO A 164 6.53 7.53 20.14
CA PRO A 164 7.72 8.37 20.29
C PRO A 164 7.62 9.36 21.47
N ARG A 165 6.41 9.60 22.03
CA ARG A 165 6.18 10.43 23.21
C ARG A 165 6.51 9.70 24.52
N ASP A 166 6.51 8.37 24.51
CA ASP A 166 6.78 7.58 25.72
C ASP A 166 8.28 7.47 26.03
N SER A 167 9.15 7.88 25.12
CA SER A 167 10.61 7.89 25.28
C SER A 167 11.17 9.18 25.90
N THR A 168 10.32 10.16 26.27
CA THR A 168 10.76 11.45 26.80
C THR A 168 10.44 11.68 28.28
N SER A 169 9.97 10.68 29.03
CA SER A 169 9.76 10.80 30.48
C SER A 169 10.86 10.15 31.30
N SER A 170 12.09 10.62 31.14
CA SER A 170 13.12 10.44 32.18
C SER A 170 14.23 11.46 31.98
N ARG A 171 13.99 12.68 32.48
CA ARG A 171 14.99 13.58 33.08
C ARG A 171 14.30 14.54 34.03
#